data_e5b20e1843e75c4fa6965381d57b4394
#
_entry.id   e5b20e1843e75c4fa6965381d57b4394
#
_cell.length_a   1.000
_cell.length_b   1.000
_cell.length_c   1.000
_cell.angle_alpha   90.00
_cell.angle_beta   90.00
_cell.angle_gamma   90.00
#
_symmetry.space_group_name_H-M   'P 1'
#
loop_
_entity.id
_entity.type
_entity.pdbx_description
1 polymer ?
#
loop_
_entity_poly.entity_id
_entity_poly.type
_entity_poly.pdbx_seq_one_letter_code
_entity_poly.pdbx_strand_id
1 'polypeptide(L)'
;MRDPDLLTDIQELSNDSPEMDLSVHPERQRFPFCIVWTPLPILTYILPFIGHMGIATSTGIIRDFAGPYYVSEDNMAFGKPTKYWQLDYTKAKGGIQGWDAGVAEASEIYKTRMHNLCCDNCHSHVARALNLMSYGNSNSWNMVKLALLMLLHGKYVSILGFLKTWLPFCIFVTIILVLSLCVY
;
A
#
# COMPACT_ATOMS: atom_id res chain seq x y z
N MET A 1 53.47 12.75 1.99
CA MET A 1 53.01 13.01 3.34
C MET A 1 51.50 13.23 3.22
N ARG A 2 50.68 12.27 3.57
CA ARG A 2 49.21 12.42 3.50
C ARG A 2 48.75 13.04 4.80
N ASP A 3 47.96 14.09 4.69
CA ASP A 3 47.44 14.85 5.82
C ASP A 3 46.46 13.97 6.62
N PRO A 4 46.74 13.65 7.91
CA PRO A 4 45.86 12.83 8.73
C PRO A 4 44.53 13.50 9.03
N ASP A 5 44.42 14.83 8.96
CA ASP A 5 43.20 15.56 9.26
C ASP A 5 42.16 15.43 8.16
N LEU A 6 42.56 15.17 6.91
CA LEU A 6 41.65 14.95 5.79
C LEU A 6 40.88 13.60 5.91
N LEU A 7 41.45 12.62 6.58
CA LEU A 7 40.79 11.31 6.80
C LEU A 7 39.80 11.35 7.95
N THR A 8 40.03 12.18 8.95
CA THR A 8 39.08 12.43 10.04
C THR A 8 37.87 13.20 9.56
N ASP A 9 38.03 14.21 8.73
CA ASP A 9 36.92 15.00 8.16
C ASP A 9 36.03 14.16 7.24
N ILE A 10 36.60 13.22 6.48
CA ILE A 10 35.83 12.29 5.64
C ILE A 10 35.07 11.26 6.50
N GLN A 11 35.64 10.88 7.63
CA GLN A 11 35.03 9.92 8.56
C GLN A 11 33.86 10.54 9.37
N GLU A 12 33.97 11.83 9.73
CA GLU A 12 32.87 12.56 10.38
C GLU A 12 31.72 12.85 9.40
N LEU A 13 31.99 13.15 8.15
CA LEU A 13 30.98 13.36 7.10
C LEU A 13 30.23 12.09 6.74
N SER A 14 30.80 10.90 6.96
CA SER A 14 30.15 9.62 6.68
C SER A 14 29.16 9.19 7.79
N ASN A 15 29.23 9.78 8.96
CA ASN A 15 28.40 9.42 10.12
C ASN A 15 27.12 10.27 10.26
N ASP A 16 26.94 11.31 9.44
CA ASP A 16 25.81 12.23 9.54
C ASP A 16 24.78 12.04 8.41
N SER A 17 24.70 10.85 7.83
CA SER A 17 23.54 10.50 7.01
C SER A 17 22.35 10.25 7.94
N PRO A 18 21.25 11.03 7.86
CA PRO A 18 20.10 10.82 8.70
C PRO A 18 19.60 9.38 8.52
N GLU A 19 19.60 8.62 9.62
CA GLU A 19 19.07 7.25 9.63
C GLU A 19 17.62 7.30 9.13
N MET A 20 17.34 6.60 8.03
CA MET A 20 16.01 6.61 7.44
C MET A 20 15.01 6.00 8.41
N ASP A 21 14.03 6.79 8.84
CA ASP A 21 12.94 6.29 9.68
C ASP A 21 12.05 5.34 8.87
N LEU A 22 12.21 4.04 9.09
CA LEU A 22 11.41 2.99 8.47
C LEU A 22 10.13 2.69 9.24
N SER A 23 9.89 3.39 10.34
CA SER A 23 8.70 3.14 11.18
C SER A 23 7.42 3.64 10.51
N VAL A 24 6.35 2.88 10.73
CA VAL A 24 5.03 3.25 10.24
C VAL A 24 4.36 4.16 11.26
N HIS A 25 3.96 5.36 10.83
CA HIS A 25 3.29 6.38 11.64
C HIS A 25 1.86 6.64 11.13
N PRO A 26 0.88 5.82 11.53
CA PRO A 26 -0.48 5.93 11.03
C PRO A 26 -1.15 7.28 11.36
N GLU A 27 -0.83 7.86 12.50
CA GLU A 27 -1.34 9.17 12.94
C GLU A 27 -0.92 10.30 11.99
N ARG A 28 0.29 10.22 11.43
CA ARG A 28 0.85 11.15 10.44
C ARG A 28 0.58 10.72 9.00
N GLN A 29 -0.10 9.57 8.81
CA GLN A 29 -0.31 8.92 7.51
C GLN A 29 1.00 8.67 6.76
N ARG A 30 2.04 8.24 7.46
CA ARG A 30 3.32 7.86 6.87
C ARG A 30 3.52 6.34 6.97
N PHE A 31 3.66 5.72 5.79
CA PHE A 31 3.71 4.28 5.62
C PHE A 31 4.91 3.87 4.75
N PRO A 32 6.17 4.08 5.20
CA PRO A 32 7.35 3.78 4.39
C PRO A 32 7.34 2.35 3.85
N PHE A 33 7.51 2.20 2.53
CA PHE A 33 7.57 0.90 1.86
C PHE A 33 6.34 0.01 2.07
N CYS A 34 5.18 0.60 2.27
CA CYS A 34 3.96 -0.16 2.55
C CYS A 34 3.04 -0.23 1.32
N ILE A 35 2.37 -1.38 1.21
CA ILE A 35 1.07 -1.44 0.56
C ILE A 35 0.03 -1.11 1.62
N VAL A 36 -0.89 -0.20 1.32
CA VAL A 36 -1.97 0.24 2.21
C VAL A 36 -3.33 -0.15 1.65
N TRP A 37 -4.31 -0.29 2.54
CA TRP A 37 -5.63 -0.74 2.18
C TRP A 37 -6.70 -0.06 3.04
N THR A 38 -7.85 0.26 2.42
CA THR A 38 -9.04 0.80 3.10
C THR A 38 -10.31 0.12 2.59
N PRO A 39 -11.37 -0.05 3.44
CA PRO A 39 -12.62 -0.63 2.99
C PRO A 39 -13.32 0.26 1.97
N LEU A 40 -13.90 -0.36 0.94
CA LEU A 40 -14.81 0.28 0.00
C LEU A 40 -16.23 0.25 0.56
N PRO A 41 -16.94 1.39 0.65
CA PRO A 41 -18.34 1.39 1.07
C PRO A 41 -19.17 0.39 0.25
N ILE A 42 -20.10 -0.30 0.91
CA ILE A 42 -20.99 -1.32 0.34
C ILE A 42 -20.24 -2.59 -0.08
N LEU A 43 -19.21 -2.51 -0.93
CA LEU A 43 -18.51 -3.68 -1.47
C LEU A 43 -17.81 -4.48 -0.36
N THR A 44 -17.07 -3.81 0.53
CA THR A 44 -16.42 -4.48 1.67
C THR A 44 -17.44 -5.02 2.68
N TYR A 45 -18.65 -4.47 2.73
CA TYR A 45 -19.70 -4.97 3.63
C TYR A 45 -20.23 -6.36 3.22
N ILE A 46 -20.11 -6.70 1.94
CA ILE A 46 -20.48 -8.00 1.39
C ILE A 46 -19.25 -8.92 1.29
N LEU A 47 -18.12 -8.35 0.87
CA LEU A 47 -16.84 -9.04 0.62
C LEU A 47 -15.71 -8.36 1.39
N PRO A 48 -15.49 -8.69 2.69
CA PRO A 48 -14.59 -7.95 3.59
C PRO A 48 -13.11 -8.03 3.23
N PHE A 49 -12.75 -8.83 2.24
CA PHE A 49 -11.39 -8.94 1.69
C PHE A 49 -11.18 -8.07 0.44
N ILE A 50 -12.24 -7.48 -0.12
CA ILE A 50 -12.16 -6.54 -1.23
C ILE A 50 -12.19 -5.11 -0.69
N GLY A 51 -11.22 -4.30 -1.08
CA GLY A 51 -11.10 -2.92 -0.68
C GLY A 51 -10.20 -2.14 -1.62
N HIS A 52 -10.01 -0.87 -1.34
CA HIS A 52 -9.16 0.01 -2.10
C HIS A 52 -7.71 -0.10 -1.64
N MET A 53 -6.76 -0.06 -2.57
CA MET A 53 -5.34 -0.31 -2.31
C MET A 53 -4.48 0.82 -2.85
N GLY A 54 -3.42 1.15 -2.12
CA GLY A 54 -2.36 2.06 -2.53
C GLY A 54 -0.98 1.51 -2.22
N ILE A 55 0.05 2.16 -2.74
CA ILE A 55 1.46 1.88 -2.44
C ILE A 55 2.13 3.17 -1.98
N ALA A 56 2.99 3.08 -0.98
CA ALA A 56 3.67 4.25 -0.47
C ALA A 56 5.15 4.27 -0.88
N THR A 57 5.69 5.47 -1.01
CA THR A 57 7.12 5.73 -1.28
C THR A 57 7.99 5.35 -0.10
N SER A 58 9.31 5.49 -0.24
CA SER A 58 10.29 5.37 0.84
C SER A 58 10.03 6.33 2.00
N THR A 59 9.49 7.52 1.71
CA THR A 59 9.12 8.53 2.71
C THR A 59 7.72 8.31 3.30
N GLY A 60 7.01 7.27 2.86
CA GLY A 60 5.69 6.92 3.37
C GLY A 60 4.53 7.67 2.73
N ILE A 61 4.75 8.43 1.66
CA ILE A 61 3.69 9.13 0.90
C ILE A 61 2.92 8.12 0.07
N ILE A 62 1.62 8.05 0.27
CA ILE A 62 0.74 7.09 -0.42
C ILE A 62 0.43 7.57 -1.83
N ARG A 63 0.45 6.63 -2.78
CA ARG A 63 -0.02 6.77 -4.15
C ARG A 63 -1.08 5.72 -4.41
N ASP A 64 -2.26 6.13 -4.88
CA ASP A 64 -3.35 5.21 -5.20
C ASP A 64 -4.11 5.65 -6.45
N PHE A 65 -4.50 4.68 -7.27
CA PHE A 65 -5.33 4.92 -8.45
C PHE A 65 -6.78 5.12 -8.03
N ALA A 66 -7.14 6.39 -7.79
CA ALA A 66 -8.37 6.79 -7.14
C ALA A 66 -9.58 6.89 -8.09
N GLY A 67 -9.33 6.96 -9.39
CA GLY A 67 -10.38 7.07 -10.41
C GLY A 67 -9.83 7.24 -11.82
N PRO A 68 -10.67 7.39 -12.83
CA PRO A 68 -10.23 7.55 -14.22
C PRO A 68 -9.22 8.69 -14.37
N TYR A 69 -8.04 8.35 -14.92
CA TYR A 69 -6.95 9.30 -15.19
C TYR A 69 -6.41 10.03 -13.95
N TYR A 70 -6.68 9.48 -12.74
CA TYR A 70 -6.32 10.16 -11.51
C TYR A 70 -5.64 9.22 -10.51
N VAL A 71 -4.36 9.51 -10.23
CA VAL A 71 -3.59 8.90 -9.13
C VAL A 71 -3.44 9.96 -8.04
N SER A 72 -3.96 9.68 -6.85
CA SER A 72 -3.86 10.59 -5.72
C SER A 72 -2.47 10.52 -5.08
N GLU A 73 -2.12 11.58 -4.36
CA GLU A 73 -0.92 11.69 -3.57
C GLU A 73 -1.29 12.10 -2.16
N ASP A 74 -0.85 11.31 -1.18
CA ASP A 74 -0.98 11.52 0.26
C ASP A 74 -2.44 11.44 0.81
N ASN A 75 -3.45 11.68 -0.02
CA ASN A 75 -4.85 11.59 0.36
C ASN A 75 -5.53 10.41 -0.33
N MET A 76 -5.42 9.23 0.29
CA MET A 76 -5.99 8.01 -0.25
C MET A 76 -7.50 8.11 -0.45
N ALA A 77 -8.00 7.67 -1.61
CA ALA A 77 -9.42 7.57 -1.88
C ALA A 77 -10.11 6.65 -0.84
N PHE A 78 -11.37 6.97 -0.55
CA PHE A 78 -12.22 6.26 0.43
C PHE A 78 -11.75 6.36 1.89
N GLY A 79 -10.75 7.19 2.20
CA GLY A 79 -10.31 7.52 3.55
C GLY A 79 -8.98 6.90 3.96
N LYS A 80 -8.61 7.13 5.20
CA LYS A 80 -7.31 6.71 5.74
C LYS A 80 -7.16 5.20 5.72
N PRO A 81 -5.92 4.67 5.52
CA PRO A 81 -5.63 3.26 5.60
C PRO A 81 -6.13 2.62 6.89
N THR A 82 -6.82 1.49 6.78
CA THR A 82 -7.22 0.64 7.91
C THR A 82 -6.31 -0.56 8.09
N LYS A 83 -5.61 -0.94 6.99
CA LYS A 83 -4.58 -1.97 6.98
C LYS A 83 -3.34 -1.48 6.23
N TYR A 84 -2.20 -2.05 6.58
CA TYR A 84 -0.96 -1.91 5.83
C TYR A 84 -0.16 -3.21 5.83
N TRP A 85 0.66 -3.38 4.80
CA TRP A 85 1.65 -4.43 4.70
C TRP A 85 2.97 -3.80 4.31
N GLN A 86 3.91 -3.74 5.26
CA GLN A 86 5.25 -3.21 5.03
C GLN A 86 6.10 -4.24 4.31
N LEU A 87 6.70 -3.85 3.23
CA LEU A 87 7.53 -4.67 2.37
C LEU A 87 9.01 -4.38 2.62
N ASP A 88 9.83 -5.37 2.35
CA ASP A 88 11.28 -5.28 2.42
C ASP A 88 11.81 -4.60 1.13
N TYR A 89 12.18 -3.34 1.22
CA TYR A 89 12.65 -2.56 0.08
C TYR A 89 13.92 -3.12 -0.56
N THR A 90 14.72 -3.92 0.17
CA THR A 90 15.93 -4.54 -0.37
C THR A 90 15.61 -5.57 -1.46
N LYS A 91 14.37 -6.05 -1.52
CA LYS A 91 13.87 -6.96 -2.57
C LYS A 91 13.44 -6.22 -3.84
N ALA A 92 13.40 -4.90 -3.84
CA ALA A 92 13.23 -4.11 -5.06
C ALA A 92 14.56 -4.00 -5.78
N LYS A 93 14.56 -4.20 -7.11
CA LYS A 93 15.74 -4.00 -7.93
C LYS A 93 16.15 -2.52 -7.87
N GLY A 94 17.35 -2.23 -7.40
CA GLY A 94 17.82 -0.87 -7.14
C GLY A 94 17.52 -0.34 -5.75
N GLY A 95 17.02 -1.19 -4.81
CA GLY A 95 16.77 -0.82 -3.42
C GLY A 95 15.77 0.33 -3.28
N ILE A 96 16.08 1.31 -2.45
CA ILE A 96 15.23 2.48 -2.17
C ILE A 96 14.92 3.27 -3.44
N GLN A 97 15.94 3.57 -4.24
CA GLN A 97 15.78 4.34 -5.48
C GLN A 97 14.92 3.60 -6.49
N GLY A 98 15.14 2.27 -6.62
CA GLY A 98 14.32 1.43 -7.49
C GLY A 98 12.88 1.31 -7.03
N TRP A 99 12.64 1.30 -5.71
CA TRP A 99 11.30 1.35 -5.12
C TRP A 99 10.58 2.64 -5.52
N ASP A 100 11.18 3.80 -5.25
CA ASP A 100 10.55 5.09 -5.52
C ASP A 100 10.35 5.34 -7.02
N ALA A 101 11.33 4.94 -7.85
CA ALA A 101 11.20 5.00 -9.30
C ALA A 101 10.03 4.14 -9.81
N GLY A 102 9.88 2.90 -9.30
CA GLY A 102 8.78 2.01 -9.68
C GLY A 102 7.42 2.54 -9.27
N VAL A 103 7.30 3.15 -8.07
CA VAL A 103 6.07 3.79 -7.61
C VAL A 103 5.73 5.02 -8.47
N ALA A 104 6.72 5.86 -8.76
CA ALA A 104 6.53 7.06 -9.57
C ALA A 104 6.12 6.70 -11.01
N GLU A 105 6.85 5.79 -11.66
CA GLU A 105 6.56 5.36 -13.04
C GLU A 105 5.17 4.71 -13.16
N ALA A 106 4.79 3.83 -12.21
CA ALA A 106 3.46 3.25 -12.19
C ALA A 106 2.38 4.34 -12.09
N SER A 107 2.61 5.35 -11.25
CA SER A 107 1.67 6.45 -11.06
C SER A 107 1.49 7.25 -12.36
N GLU A 108 2.58 7.58 -13.07
CA GLU A 108 2.49 8.30 -14.35
C GLU A 108 1.75 7.46 -15.42
N ILE A 109 2.01 6.16 -15.49
CA ILE A 109 1.30 5.25 -16.40
C ILE A 109 -0.22 5.27 -16.09
N TYR A 110 -0.60 5.23 -14.80
CA TYR A 110 -2.01 5.14 -14.41
C TYR A 110 -2.77 6.48 -14.51
N LYS A 111 -2.09 7.61 -14.53
CA LYS A 111 -2.69 8.91 -14.90
C LYS A 111 -3.20 8.96 -16.34
N THR A 112 -2.80 8.02 -17.20
CA THR A 112 -3.28 7.93 -18.60
C THR A 112 -4.34 6.84 -18.80
N ARG A 113 -4.79 6.16 -17.71
CA ARG A 113 -5.68 5.01 -17.80
C ARG A 113 -7.10 5.30 -17.31
N MET A 114 -8.04 4.65 -17.96
CA MET A 114 -9.42 4.59 -17.48
C MET A 114 -9.53 3.57 -16.35
N HIS A 115 -10.12 3.97 -15.23
CA HIS A 115 -10.36 3.06 -14.11
C HIS A 115 -11.44 2.04 -14.48
N ASN A 116 -11.13 0.75 -14.32
CA ASN A 116 -12.06 -0.35 -14.52
C ASN A 116 -11.98 -1.31 -13.34
N LEU A 117 -13.08 -1.47 -12.61
CA LEU A 117 -13.12 -2.25 -11.37
C LEU A 117 -12.65 -3.71 -11.54
N CYS A 118 -12.92 -4.32 -12.69
CA CYS A 118 -12.62 -5.74 -12.94
C CYS A 118 -11.22 -5.99 -13.50
N CYS A 119 -10.67 -5.06 -14.28
CA CYS A 119 -9.50 -5.34 -15.10
C CYS A 119 -8.32 -4.39 -14.87
N ASP A 120 -8.58 -3.11 -14.55
CA ASP A 120 -7.52 -2.11 -14.39
C ASP A 120 -7.91 -1.11 -13.28
N ASN A 121 -7.56 -1.45 -12.06
CA ASN A 121 -7.98 -0.79 -10.83
C ASN A 121 -6.80 -0.44 -9.92
N CYS A 122 -7.09 -0.02 -8.69
CA CYS A 122 -6.07 0.31 -7.69
C CYS A 122 -5.09 -0.84 -7.39
N HIS A 123 -5.55 -2.11 -7.38
CA HIS A 123 -4.65 -3.26 -7.20
C HIS A 123 -3.73 -3.45 -8.40
N SER A 124 -4.22 -3.21 -9.62
CA SER A 124 -3.41 -3.27 -10.84
C SER A 124 -2.33 -2.20 -10.86
N HIS A 125 -2.60 -1.01 -10.34
CA HIS A 125 -1.62 0.07 -10.15
C HIS A 125 -0.48 -0.38 -9.21
N VAL A 126 -0.82 -0.92 -8.03
CA VAL A 126 0.17 -1.45 -7.09
C VAL A 126 0.96 -2.61 -7.70
N ALA A 127 0.29 -3.54 -8.39
CA ALA A 127 0.95 -4.64 -9.09
C ALA A 127 1.94 -4.12 -10.16
N ARG A 128 1.57 -3.07 -10.89
CA ARG A 128 2.44 -2.43 -11.88
C ARG A 128 3.70 -1.85 -11.23
N ALA A 129 3.58 -1.17 -10.11
CA ALA A 129 4.73 -0.64 -9.38
C ALA A 129 5.69 -1.76 -8.95
N LEU A 130 5.18 -2.85 -8.37
CA LEU A 130 6.00 -4.00 -7.96
C LEU A 130 6.67 -4.71 -9.14
N ASN A 131 6.00 -4.79 -10.29
CA ASN A 131 6.58 -5.38 -11.51
C ASN A 131 7.68 -4.48 -12.10
N LEU A 132 7.50 -3.16 -12.10
CA LEU A 132 8.51 -2.22 -12.58
C LEU A 132 9.81 -2.30 -11.78
N MET A 133 9.70 -2.41 -10.45
CA MET A 133 10.87 -2.59 -9.58
C MET A 133 11.33 -4.05 -9.48
N SER A 134 10.76 -4.98 -10.25
CA SER A 134 11.03 -6.42 -10.19
C SER A 134 11.05 -6.97 -8.76
N TYR A 135 10.07 -6.58 -7.93
CA TYR A 135 10.05 -6.89 -6.50
C TYR A 135 10.09 -8.40 -6.24
N GLY A 136 11.06 -8.85 -5.43
CA GLY A 136 11.30 -10.26 -5.13
C GLY A 136 11.70 -11.07 -6.37
N ASN A 137 12.41 -10.47 -7.32
CA ASN A 137 12.79 -11.05 -8.61
C ASN A 137 11.59 -11.55 -9.43
N SER A 138 10.44 -10.93 -9.28
CA SER A 138 9.20 -11.30 -9.95
C SER A 138 8.63 -10.14 -10.77
N ASN A 139 8.14 -10.46 -11.97
CA ASN A 139 7.39 -9.55 -12.84
C ASN A 139 5.95 -10.05 -13.07
N SER A 140 5.47 -10.92 -12.18
CA SER A 140 4.14 -11.56 -12.26
C SER A 140 3.18 -11.11 -11.14
N TRP A 141 3.40 -9.93 -10.58
CA TRP A 141 2.47 -9.34 -9.63
C TRP A 141 1.17 -8.97 -10.34
N ASN A 142 0.05 -9.28 -9.71
CA ASN A 142 -1.28 -9.00 -10.23
C ASN A 142 -2.27 -8.73 -9.09
N MET A 143 -3.45 -8.24 -9.45
CA MET A 143 -4.49 -7.83 -8.50
C MET A 143 -4.95 -8.97 -7.58
N VAL A 144 -5.07 -10.19 -8.08
CA VAL A 144 -5.55 -11.35 -7.29
C VAL A 144 -4.50 -11.75 -6.25
N LYS A 145 -3.24 -11.85 -6.66
CA LYS A 145 -2.12 -12.13 -5.75
C LYS A 145 -2.02 -11.09 -4.64
N LEU A 146 -2.18 -9.80 -4.97
CA LEU A 146 -2.14 -8.72 -4.00
C LEU A 146 -3.31 -8.76 -3.02
N ALA A 147 -4.52 -9.03 -3.49
CA ALA A 147 -5.69 -9.16 -2.63
C ALA A 147 -5.52 -10.29 -1.61
N LEU A 148 -5.04 -11.46 -2.04
CA LEU A 148 -4.77 -12.61 -1.17
C LEU A 148 -3.63 -12.32 -0.18
N LEU A 149 -2.53 -11.72 -0.64
CA LEU A 149 -1.40 -11.40 0.24
C LEU A 149 -1.74 -10.30 1.25
N MET A 150 -2.53 -9.31 0.87
CA MET A 150 -3.03 -8.30 1.81
C MET A 150 -3.96 -8.91 2.88
N LEU A 151 -4.75 -9.92 2.52
CA LEU A 151 -5.55 -10.65 3.50
C LEU A 151 -4.66 -11.40 4.51
N LEU A 152 -3.57 -12.01 4.05
CA LEU A 152 -2.68 -12.84 4.87
C LEU A 152 -1.67 -12.02 5.68
N HIS A 153 -1.10 -10.98 5.10
CA HIS A 153 0.01 -10.21 5.68
C HIS A 153 -0.37 -8.80 6.16
N GLY A 154 -1.57 -8.34 5.81
CA GLY A 154 -2.04 -7.01 6.18
C GLY A 154 -2.26 -6.88 7.69
N LYS A 155 -1.57 -5.93 8.31
CA LYS A 155 -1.74 -5.55 9.71
C LYS A 155 -2.78 -4.44 9.82
N TYR A 156 -3.69 -4.54 10.79
CA TYR A 156 -4.63 -3.45 11.06
C TYR A 156 -3.91 -2.28 11.76
N VAL A 157 -4.21 -1.07 11.31
CA VAL A 157 -3.71 0.16 11.91
C VAL A 157 -4.23 0.35 13.34
N SER A 158 -5.48 -0.07 13.59
CA SER A 158 -6.14 0.05 14.89
C SER A 158 -7.31 -0.93 15.01
N ILE A 159 -7.80 -1.10 16.25
CA ILE A 159 -9.04 -1.84 16.52
C ILE A 159 -10.23 -1.25 15.74
N LEU A 160 -10.31 0.08 15.65
CA LEU A 160 -11.34 0.75 14.86
C LEU A 160 -11.24 0.40 13.37
N GLY A 161 -10.04 0.28 12.82
CA GLY A 161 -9.82 -0.17 11.44
C GLY A 161 -10.31 -1.61 11.21
N PHE A 162 -10.07 -2.49 12.17
CA PHE A 162 -10.62 -3.85 12.16
C PHE A 162 -12.16 -3.85 12.18
N LEU A 163 -12.75 -3.11 13.10
CA LEU A 163 -14.21 -3.01 13.22
C LEU A 163 -14.84 -2.42 11.96
N LYS A 164 -14.30 -1.36 11.39
CA LYS A 164 -14.78 -0.77 10.12
C LYS A 164 -14.79 -1.77 8.96
N THR A 165 -13.90 -2.76 8.97
CA THR A 165 -13.82 -3.79 7.92
C THR A 165 -14.82 -4.91 8.17
N TRP A 166 -14.90 -5.45 9.39
CA TRP A 166 -15.61 -6.68 9.67
C TRP A 166 -17.01 -6.52 10.24
N LEU A 167 -17.27 -5.46 11.02
CA LEU A 167 -18.55 -5.27 11.69
C LEU A 167 -19.71 -5.13 10.69
N PRO A 168 -19.62 -4.35 9.60
CA PRO A 168 -20.70 -4.27 8.62
C PRO A 168 -20.99 -5.62 7.97
N PHE A 169 -19.96 -6.41 7.65
CA PHE A 169 -20.12 -7.76 7.10
C PHE A 169 -20.81 -8.70 8.09
N CYS A 170 -20.39 -8.71 9.35
CA CYS A 170 -21.03 -9.54 10.39
C CYS A 170 -22.52 -9.18 10.57
N ILE A 171 -22.84 -7.88 10.60
CA ILE A 171 -24.24 -7.42 10.68
C ILE A 171 -25.02 -7.89 9.45
N PHE A 172 -24.49 -7.74 8.25
CA PHE A 172 -25.13 -8.17 7.01
C PHE A 172 -25.42 -9.66 7.01
N VAL A 173 -24.44 -10.49 7.36
CA VAL A 173 -24.62 -11.96 7.45
C VAL A 173 -25.63 -12.33 8.52
N THR A 174 -25.59 -11.68 9.69
CA THR A 174 -26.57 -11.93 10.77
C THR A 174 -27.99 -11.63 10.32
N ILE A 175 -28.21 -10.51 9.63
CA ILE A 175 -29.54 -10.15 9.10
C ILE A 175 -30.05 -11.23 8.13
N ILE A 176 -29.21 -11.68 7.20
CA ILE A 176 -29.56 -12.72 6.24
C ILE A 176 -29.95 -14.01 6.96
N LEU A 177 -29.16 -14.44 7.95
CA LEU A 177 -29.45 -15.66 8.72
C LEU A 177 -30.75 -15.57 9.49
N VAL A 178 -31.03 -14.44 10.17
CA VAL A 178 -32.30 -14.23 10.90
C VAL A 178 -33.48 -14.26 9.96
N LEU A 179 -33.41 -13.54 8.83
CA LEU A 179 -34.49 -13.57 7.83
C LEU A 179 -34.72 -14.95 7.26
N SER A 180 -33.66 -15.71 6.99
CA SER A 180 -33.77 -17.10 6.52
C SER A 180 -34.46 -17.98 7.52
N LEU A 181 -34.17 -17.83 8.82
CA LEU A 181 -34.84 -18.64 9.88
C LEU A 181 -36.30 -18.23 10.13
N CYS A 182 -36.68 -16.98 9.84
CA CYS A 182 -38.06 -16.53 9.98
C CYS A 182 -38.98 -16.96 8.81
N VAL A 183 -38.42 -17.38 7.69
CA VAL A 183 -39.16 -17.79 6.49
C VAL A 183 -39.40 -19.30 6.47
N TYR A 184 -38.63 -20.07 7.23
CA TYR A 184 -38.81 -21.52 7.43
C TYR A 184 -39.50 -21.82 8.75
#